data_7eec1b253441a7ea0110560031b00ec4
#
_entry.id   7eec1b253441a7ea0110560031b00ec4
#
_cell.length_a   1.000
_cell.length_b   1.000
_cell.length_c   1.000
_cell.angle_alpha   90.00
_cell.angle_beta   90.00
_cell.angle_gamma   90.00
#
_symmetry.space_group_name_H-M   'P 1'
#
loop_
_entity.id
_entity.type
_entity.pdbx_description
1 polymer ?
#
loop_
_entity_poly.entity_id
_entity_poly.type
_entity_poly.pdbx_seq_one_letter_code
_entity_poly.pdbx_strand_id
1 'polypeptide(L)'
;MMHDICHAPVSLNDPALVDEWNGMIHAFLAHGTATPTHLGAVLAGAPHFAMGFAAKGLFSLMMGRKELWDVAVDAGKQAVAALAANGGTPRERLWVRALGEWLDGRPSGAIAAMERVLADHPTDTLSAKVSHAIRFILGDGAGMRTSIENVLDAHKGHALEGYVLGCHAFTLEETGDYDAAEAAGLRGLELAGDDAWGLHAVA
;
A
#
# COMPACT_ATOMS: atom_id res chain seq x y z
N MET A 1 -15.34 12.46 -9.51
CA MET A 1 -14.43 11.39 -9.09
C MET A 1 -14.03 11.71 -7.66
N MET A 2 -14.16 10.76 -6.75
CA MET A 2 -13.80 10.95 -5.34
C MET A 2 -12.30 10.71 -5.14
N HIS A 3 -11.76 11.19 -4.02
CA HIS A 3 -10.37 10.96 -3.64
C HIS A 3 -10.35 10.24 -2.29
N ASP A 4 -9.41 9.35 -2.12
CA ASP A 4 -9.16 8.70 -0.84
C ASP A 4 -8.23 9.54 0.06
N ILE A 5 -7.91 9.02 1.24
CA ILE A 5 -7.06 9.69 2.23
C ILE A 5 -5.62 9.92 1.71
N CYS A 6 -5.18 9.21 0.68
CA CYS A 6 -3.89 9.45 0.01
C CYS A 6 -3.96 10.62 -0.99
N HIS A 7 -5.09 11.35 -1.07
CA HIS A 7 -5.40 12.38 -2.05
C HIS A 7 -5.38 11.87 -3.51
N ALA A 8 -5.53 10.58 -3.71
CA ALA A 8 -5.52 9.96 -5.03
C ALA A 8 -6.94 9.59 -5.49
N PRO A 9 -7.24 9.66 -6.80
CA PRO A 9 -8.57 9.39 -7.31
C PRO A 9 -8.93 7.92 -7.21
N VAL A 10 -10.20 7.65 -6.85
CA VAL A 10 -10.80 6.32 -6.79
C VAL A 10 -12.10 6.26 -7.60
N SER A 11 -12.42 5.10 -8.17
CA SER A 11 -13.66 4.88 -8.94
C SER A 11 -14.86 4.53 -8.06
N LEU A 12 -14.75 4.72 -6.75
CA LEU A 12 -15.88 4.65 -5.81
C LEU A 12 -16.76 5.89 -5.96
N ASN A 13 -18.08 5.70 -5.96
CA ASN A 13 -19.05 6.78 -6.12
C ASN A 13 -19.90 7.03 -4.85
N ASP A 14 -19.77 6.17 -3.84
CA ASP A 14 -20.45 6.27 -2.55
C ASP A 14 -19.46 6.76 -1.49
N PRO A 15 -19.71 7.91 -0.81
CA PRO A 15 -18.85 8.39 0.28
C PRO A 15 -18.64 7.36 1.39
N ALA A 16 -19.65 6.57 1.74
CA ALA A 16 -19.52 5.55 2.79
C ALA A 16 -18.52 4.44 2.38
N LEU A 17 -18.46 4.09 1.10
CA LEU A 17 -17.47 3.14 0.60
C LEU A 17 -16.05 3.74 0.51
N VAL A 18 -15.95 5.06 0.31
CA VAL A 18 -14.64 5.75 0.41
C VAL A 18 -14.17 5.77 1.85
N ASP A 19 -15.07 5.98 2.83
CA ASP A 19 -14.73 5.91 4.25
C ASP A 19 -14.27 4.50 4.65
N GLU A 20 -14.93 3.45 4.17
CA GLU A 20 -14.49 2.07 4.36
C GLU A 20 -13.12 1.81 3.70
N TRP A 21 -12.90 2.36 2.50
CA TRP A 21 -11.60 2.26 1.83
C TRP A 21 -10.49 2.97 2.62
N ASN A 22 -10.76 4.16 3.14
CA ASN A 22 -9.85 4.91 4.01
C ASN A 22 -9.57 4.15 5.31
N GLY A 23 -10.59 3.54 5.90
CA GLY A 23 -10.45 2.66 7.06
C GLY A 23 -9.55 1.45 6.78
N MET A 24 -9.69 0.85 5.59
CA MET A 24 -8.81 -0.23 5.13
C MET A 24 -7.37 0.25 5.00
N ILE A 25 -7.14 1.44 4.41
CA ILE A 25 -5.79 2.03 4.27
C ILE A 25 -5.16 2.22 5.65
N HIS A 26 -5.85 2.87 6.59
CA HIS A 26 -5.34 3.07 7.95
C HIS A 26 -5.01 1.73 8.64
N ALA A 27 -5.94 0.78 8.61
CA ALA A 27 -5.74 -0.52 9.24
C ALA A 27 -4.57 -1.28 8.62
N PHE A 28 -4.37 -1.19 7.30
CA PHE A 28 -3.22 -1.80 6.62
C PHE A 28 -1.90 -1.13 7.01
N LEU A 29 -1.86 0.19 7.05
CA LEU A 29 -0.66 0.95 7.43
C LEU A 29 -0.24 0.64 8.89
N ALA A 30 -1.20 0.53 9.79
CA ALA A 30 -0.99 0.19 11.20
C ALA A 30 -0.75 -1.33 11.46
N HIS A 31 -0.79 -2.19 10.42
CA HIS A 31 -0.83 -3.67 10.58
C HIS A 31 -2.01 -4.16 11.43
N GLY A 32 -3.12 -3.42 11.41
CA GLY A 32 -4.32 -3.69 12.19
C GLY A 32 -5.14 -4.86 11.64
N THR A 33 -5.79 -5.59 12.53
CA THR A 33 -6.64 -6.74 12.20
C THR A 33 -7.95 -6.38 11.49
N ALA A 34 -8.31 -5.09 11.44
CA ALA A 34 -9.52 -4.60 10.78
C ALA A 34 -9.40 -4.50 9.24
N THR A 35 -8.19 -4.59 8.68
CA THR A 35 -7.93 -4.51 7.23
C THR A 35 -8.89 -5.40 6.40
N PRO A 36 -9.06 -6.71 6.68
CA PRO A 36 -9.94 -7.56 5.88
C PRO A 36 -11.43 -7.21 6.05
N THR A 37 -11.83 -6.67 7.20
CA THR A 37 -13.22 -6.25 7.46
C THR A 37 -13.61 -5.08 6.58
N HIS A 38 -12.82 -4.00 6.59
CA HIS A 38 -13.04 -2.82 5.76
C HIS A 38 -12.96 -3.17 4.26
N LEU A 39 -11.94 -3.93 3.86
CA LEU A 39 -11.81 -4.37 2.46
C LEU A 39 -13.01 -5.22 2.01
N GLY A 40 -13.51 -6.08 2.89
CA GLY A 40 -14.72 -6.88 2.64
C GLY A 40 -15.97 -6.02 2.43
N ALA A 41 -16.15 -4.97 3.26
CA ALA A 41 -17.26 -4.02 3.12
C ALA A 41 -17.20 -3.27 1.78
N VAL A 42 -16.00 -2.78 1.39
CA VAL A 42 -15.80 -2.12 0.09
C VAL A 42 -16.15 -3.05 -1.06
N LEU A 43 -15.65 -4.29 -1.06
CA LEU A 43 -15.89 -5.24 -2.16
C LEU A 43 -17.34 -5.70 -2.24
N ALA A 44 -18.06 -5.76 -1.10
CA ALA A 44 -19.48 -6.08 -1.06
C ALA A 44 -20.33 -4.94 -1.65
N GLY A 45 -19.98 -3.68 -1.34
CA GLY A 45 -20.71 -2.50 -1.82
C GLY A 45 -20.32 -2.05 -3.23
N ALA A 46 -19.07 -2.35 -3.66
CA ALA A 46 -18.54 -1.98 -4.96
C ALA A 46 -17.91 -3.17 -5.70
N PRO A 47 -18.72 -4.11 -6.24
CA PRO A 47 -18.23 -5.35 -6.85
C PRO A 47 -17.44 -5.14 -8.15
N HIS A 48 -17.33 -3.91 -8.63
CA HIS A 48 -16.54 -3.52 -9.80
C HIS A 48 -15.38 -2.57 -9.46
N PHE A 49 -15.01 -2.46 -8.18
CA PHE A 49 -13.86 -1.67 -7.77
C PHE A 49 -12.56 -2.48 -7.93
N ALA A 50 -11.92 -2.30 -9.08
CA ALA A 50 -10.77 -3.10 -9.49
C ALA A 50 -9.59 -3.04 -8.51
N MET A 51 -9.30 -1.85 -7.95
CA MET A 51 -8.21 -1.68 -6.97
C MET A 51 -8.48 -2.45 -5.67
N GLY A 52 -9.72 -2.58 -5.24
CA GLY A 52 -10.08 -3.38 -4.07
C GLY A 52 -9.73 -4.86 -4.25
N PHE A 53 -10.01 -5.43 -5.40
CA PHE A 53 -9.59 -6.80 -5.72
C PHE A 53 -8.07 -6.92 -5.87
N ALA A 54 -7.42 -5.93 -6.49
CA ALA A 54 -5.95 -5.91 -6.59
C ALA A 54 -5.30 -5.85 -5.20
N ALA A 55 -5.83 -5.03 -4.29
CA ALA A 55 -5.37 -4.97 -2.89
C ALA A 55 -5.55 -6.32 -2.19
N LYS A 56 -6.71 -6.97 -2.33
CA LYS A 56 -6.96 -8.30 -1.78
C LYS A 56 -5.92 -9.32 -2.25
N GLY A 57 -5.61 -9.32 -3.54
CA GLY A 57 -4.62 -10.23 -4.12
C GLY A 57 -3.21 -9.94 -3.62
N LEU A 58 -2.77 -8.68 -3.67
CA LEU A 58 -1.43 -8.27 -3.21
C LEU A 58 -1.22 -8.56 -1.71
N PHE A 59 -2.22 -8.24 -0.87
CA PHE A 59 -2.15 -8.53 0.56
C PHE A 59 -2.08 -10.04 0.83
N SER A 60 -2.80 -10.85 0.05
CA SER A 60 -2.72 -12.31 0.15
C SER A 60 -1.32 -12.84 -0.20
N LEU A 61 -0.68 -12.29 -1.25
CA LEU A 61 0.68 -12.67 -1.64
C LEU A 61 1.72 -12.25 -0.59
N MET A 62 1.59 -11.04 -0.02
CA MET A 62 2.50 -10.53 1.02
C MET A 62 2.49 -11.37 2.30
N MET A 63 1.41 -12.10 2.57
CA MET A 63 1.37 -13.03 3.71
C MET A 63 2.30 -14.24 3.56
N GLY A 64 2.83 -14.52 2.36
CA GLY A 64 3.77 -15.60 2.09
C GLY A 64 3.21 -17.00 2.34
N ARG A 65 1.89 -17.17 2.37
CA ARG A 65 1.21 -18.42 2.69
C ARG A 65 0.68 -19.10 1.43
N LYS A 66 1.06 -20.37 1.24
CA LYS A 66 0.63 -21.16 0.08
C LYS A 66 -0.91 -21.23 -0.08
N GLU A 67 -1.63 -21.30 1.05
CA GLU A 67 -3.11 -21.38 1.06
C GLU A 67 -3.77 -20.11 0.51
N LEU A 68 -3.06 -18.99 0.48
CA LEU A 68 -3.57 -17.72 -0.03
C LEU A 68 -3.25 -17.49 -1.51
N TRP A 69 -2.49 -18.38 -2.14
CA TRP A 69 -2.19 -18.28 -3.57
C TRP A 69 -3.44 -18.28 -4.43
N ASP A 70 -4.34 -19.25 -4.22
CA ASP A 70 -5.59 -19.35 -4.98
C ASP A 70 -6.50 -18.14 -4.74
N VAL A 71 -6.50 -17.59 -3.52
CA VAL A 71 -7.20 -16.33 -3.19
C VAL A 71 -6.65 -15.17 -4.02
N ALA A 72 -5.33 -15.07 -4.14
CA ALA A 72 -4.70 -14.02 -4.95
C ALA A 72 -4.99 -14.18 -6.44
N VAL A 73 -4.95 -15.42 -6.96
CA VAL A 73 -5.29 -15.73 -8.36
C VAL A 73 -6.74 -15.33 -8.67
N ASP A 74 -7.68 -15.69 -7.81
CA ASP A 74 -9.09 -15.36 -8.00
C ASP A 74 -9.34 -13.85 -7.88
N ALA A 75 -8.66 -13.17 -6.95
CA ALA A 75 -8.71 -11.72 -6.84
C ALA A 75 -8.17 -11.04 -8.13
N GLY A 76 -7.11 -11.57 -8.73
CA GLY A 76 -6.57 -11.10 -10.00
C GLY A 76 -7.59 -11.19 -11.15
N LYS A 77 -8.29 -12.32 -11.27
CA LYS A 77 -9.37 -12.49 -12.27
C LYS A 77 -10.48 -11.46 -12.05
N GLN A 78 -10.91 -11.26 -10.80
CA GLN A 78 -11.96 -10.30 -10.46
C GLN A 78 -11.51 -8.84 -10.73
N ALA A 79 -10.25 -8.51 -10.43
CA ALA A 79 -9.69 -7.19 -10.72
C ALA A 79 -9.69 -6.88 -12.22
N VAL A 80 -9.28 -7.84 -13.06
CA VAL A 80 -9.30 -7.70 -14.53
C VAL A 80 -10.73 -7.55 -15.04
N ALA A 81 -11.67 -8.37 -14.55
CA ALA A 81 -13.07 -8.28 -14.92
C ALA A 81 -13.69 -6.93 -14.51
N ALA A 82 -13.36 -6.42 -13.32
CA ALA A 82 -13.81 -5.11 -12.84
C ALA A 82 -13.29 -3.96 -13.72
N LEU A 83 -12.02 -4.01 -14.13
CA LEU A 83 -11.48 -3.02 -15.10
C LEU A 83 -12.20 -3.10 -16.45
N ALA A 84 -12.48 -4.29 -16.95
CA ALA A 84 -13.20 -4.46 -18.22
C ALA A 84 -14.62 -3.87 -18.15
N ALA A 85 -15.27 -3.97 -16.99
CA ALA A 85 -16.62 -3.44 -16.78
C ALA A 85 -16.66 -1.91 -16.62
N ASN A 86 -15.72 -1.32 -15.87
CA ASN A 86 -15.77 0.09 -15.44
C ASN A 86 -14.57 0.95 -15.90
N GLY A 87 -13.56 0.38 -16.53
CA GLY A 87 -12.36 1.08 -17.00
C GLY A 87 -11.37 1.49 -15.90
N GLY A 88 -11.81 1.78 -14.69
CA GLY A 88 -11.01 2.21 -13.55
C GLY A 88 -10.18 3.49 -13.78
N THR A 89 -9.51 3.99 -12.74
CA THR A 89 -8.56 5.10 -12.84
C THR A 89 -7.19 4.61 -13.37
N PRO A 90 -6.28 5.52 -13.81
CA PRO A 90 -4.90 5.14 -14.14
C PRO A 90 -4.19 4.42 -12.97
N ARG A 91 -4.40 4.89 -11.73
CA ARG A 91 -3.90 4.28 -10.50
C ARG A 91 -4.40 2.84 -10.33
N GLU A 92 -5.71 2.62 -10.48
CA GLU A 92 -6.32 1.29 -10.36
C GLU A 92 -5.77 0.31 -11.40
N ARG A 93 -5.57 0.77 -12.64
CA ARG A 93 -4.93 -0.07 -13.68
C ARG A 93 -3.51 -0.49 -13.32
N LEU A 94 -2.73 0.41 -12.69
CA LEU A 94 -1.39 0.08 -12.21
C LEU A 94 -1.42 -0.93 -11.06
N TRP A 95 -2.40 -0.84 -10.15
CA TRP A 95 -2.59 -1.81 -9.08
C TRP A 95 -2.95 -3.20 -9.60
N VAL A 96 -3.85 -3.27 -10.58
CA VAL A 96 -4.21 -4.54 -11.24
C VAL A 96 -3.02 -5.13 -11.98
N ARG A 97 -2.23 -4.27 -12.66
CA ARG A 97 -0.97 -4.68 -13.30
C ARG A 97 0.02 -5.23 -12.27
N ALA A 98 0.20 -4.57 -11.13
CA ALA A 98 1.11 -5.02 -10.09
C ALA A 98 0.77 -6.42 -9.59
N LEU A 99 -0.51 -6.69 -9.35
CA LEU A 99 -0.96 -8.03 -8.96
C LEU A 99 -0.65 -9.06 -10.06
N GLY A 100 -0.94 -8.74 -11.32
CA GLY A 100 -0.64 -9.62 -12.46
C GLY A 100 0.85 -9.93 -12.59
N GLU A 101 1.72 -8.91 -12.49
CA GLU A 101 3.18 -9.09 -12.52
C GLU A 101 3.67 -10.04 -11.42
N TRP A 102 3.15 -9.90 -10.20
CA TRP A 102 3.55 -10.78 -9.11
C TRP A 102 3.03 -12.21 -9.29
N LEU A 103 1.78 -12.39 -9.71
CA LEU A 103 1.22 -13.71 -10.01
C LEU A 103 1.99 -14.44 -11.14
N ASP A 104 2.55 -13.68 -12.08
CA ASP A 104 3.42 -14.20 -13.15
C ASP A 104 4.87 -14.47 -12.68
N GLY A 105 5.15 -14.36 -11.38
CA GLY A 105 6.49 -14.58 -10.81
C GLY A 105 7.46 -13.42 -11.02
N ARG A 106 6.97 -12.22 -11.32
CA ARG A 106 7.77 -11.01 -11.52
C ARG A 106 7.46 -9.93 -10.46
N PRO A 107 7.77 -10.15 -9.16
CA PRO A 107 7.48 -9.17 -8.11
C PRO A 107 8.19 -7.82 -8.33
N SER A 108 9.31 -7.79 -9.03
CA SER A 108 9.96 -6.53 -9.46
C SER A 108 9.08 -5.71 -10.42
N GLY A 109 8.25 -6.36 -11.23
CA GLY A 109 7.25 -5.70 -12.07
C GLY A 109 6.12 -5.07 -11.24
N ALA A 110 5.74 -5.70 -10.12
CA ALA A 110 4.80 -5.13 -9.17
C ALA A 110 5.39 -3.87 -8.52
N ILE A 111 6.65 -3.90 -8.08
CA ILE A 111 7.36 -2.71 -7.59
C ILE A 111 7.32 -1.59 -8.65
N ALA A 112 7.71 -1.88 -9.89
CA ALA A 112 7.73 -0.87 -10.95
C ALA A 112 6.35 -0.23 -11.20
N ALA A 113 5.26 -0.99 -11.04
CA ALA A 113 3.91 -0.46 -11.15
C ALA A 113 3.57 0.46 -9.95
N MET A 114 3.96 0.12 -8.72
CA MET A 114 3.78 0.98 -7.55
C MET A 114 4.60 2.27 -7.65
N GLU A 115 5.87 2.18 -8.06
CA GLU A 115 6.72 3.36 -8.29
C GLU A 115 6.14 4.29 -9.36
N ARG A 116 5.47 3.72 -10.38
CA ARG A 116 4.77 4.55 -11.36
C ARG A 116 3.56 5.26 -10.74
N VAL A 117 2.84 4.63 -9.81
CA VAL A 117 1.79 5.33 -9.04
C VAL A 117 2.38 6.49 -8.25
N LEU A 118 3.51 6.28 -7.55
CA LEU A 118 4.16 7.30 -6.74
C LEU A 118 4.70 8.47 -7.57
N ALA A 119 5.14 8.23 -8.81
CA ALA A 119 5.55 9.30 -9.72
C ALA A 119 4.37 10.23 -10.09
N ASP A 120 3.17 9.69 -10.23
CA ASP A 120 1.96 10.46 -10.57
C ASP A 120 1.21 10.98 -9.31
N HIS A 121 1.34 10.27 -8.18
CA HIS A 121 0.68 10.54 -6.89
C HIS A 121 1.67 10.35 -5.73
N PRO A 122 2.58 11.29 -5.48
CA PRO A 122 3.65 11.12 -4.48
C PRO A 122 3.14 11.03 -3.03
N THR A 123 1.88 11.38 -2.75
CA THR A 123 1.22 11.21 -1.44
C THR A 123 0.51 9.87 -1.30
N ASP A 124 0.66 8.95 -2.26
CA ASP A 124 0.02 7.63 -2.20
C ASP A 124 0.76 6.68 -1.22
N THR A 125 0.51 6.89 0.07
CA THR A 125 1.12 6.12 1.16
C THR A 125 0.81 4.61 1.04
N LEU A 126 -0.38 4.25 0.52
CA LEU A 126 -0.73 2.84 0.33
C LEU A 126 0.17 2.18 -0.71
N SER A 127 0.40 2.83 -1.86
CA SER A 127 1.31 2.31 -2.89
C SER A 127 2.76 2.30 -2.42
N ALA A 128 3.19 3.33 -1.66
CA ALA A 128 4.51 3.36 -1.04
C ALA A 128 4.73 2.16 -0.10
N LYS A 129 3.76 1.88 0.78
CA LYS A 129 3.82 0.74 1.72
C LYS A 129 3.85 -0.60 1.00
N VAL A 130 3.08 -0.76 -0.09
CA VAL A 130 3.10 -2.00 -0.88
C VAL A 130 4.44 -2.19 -1.59
N SER A 131 4.98 -1.14 -2.24
CA SER A 131 6.33 -1.20 -2.84
C SER A 131 7.39 -1.56 -1.81
N HIS A 132 7.35 -0.90 -0.65
CA HIS A 132 8.24 -1.15 0.49
C HIS A 132 8.18 -2.61 0.95
N ALA A 133 6.98 -3.15 1.20
CA ALA A 133 6.81 -4.52 1.65
C ALA A 133 7.32 -5.56 0.63
N ILE A 134 7.09 -5.34 -0.67
CA ILE A 134 7.61 -6.23 -1.71
C ILE A 134 9.14 -6.18 -1.75
N ARG A 135 9.74 -4.99 -1.66
CA ARG A 135 11.21 -4.82 -1.62
C ARG A 135 11.81 -5.49 -0.40
N PHE A 136 11.16 -5.38 0.77
CA PHE A 136 11.59 -6.07 1.98
C PHE A 136 11.62 -7.59 1.78
N ILE A 137 10.56 -8.19 1.21
CA ILE A 137 10.50 -9.62 0.89
C ILE A 137 11.64 -10.04 -0.06
N LEU A 138 12.06 -9.17 -0.97
CA LEU A 138 13.14 -9.41 -1.92
C LEU A 138 14.54 -9.09 -1.37
N GLY A 139 14.66 -8.52 -0.17
CA GLY A 139 15.93 -8.08 0.41
C GLY A 139 16.51 -6.82 -0.24
N ASP A 140 15.68 -6.00 -0.89
CA ASP A 140 16.09 -4.75 -1.57
C ASP A 140 16.07 -3.55 -0.62
N GLY A 141 16.91 -3.55 0.42
CA GLY A 141 17.00 -2.48 1.42
C GLY A 141 17.32 -1.11 0.81
N ALA A 142 18.27 -1.07 -0.13
CA ALA A 142 18.64 0.19 -0.81
C ALA A 142 17.48 0.75 -1.64
N GLY A 143 16.73 -0.10 -2.32
CA GLY A 143 15.55 0.30 -3.07
C GLY A 143 14.40 0.76 -2.16
N MET A 144 14.19 0.11 -1.00
CA MET A 144 13.24 0.60 0.01
C MET A 144 13.56 2.03 0.42
N ARG A 145 14.81 2.28 0.81
CA ARG A 145 15.29 3.60 1.25
C ARG A 145 15.07 4.65 0.16
N THR A 146 15.55 4.40 -1.05
CA THR A 146 15.40 5.33 -2.17
C THR A 146 13.93 5.65 -2.47
N SER A 147 13.06 4.64 -2.49
CA SER A 147 11.63 4.82 -2.78
C SER A 147 10.95 5.71 -1.73
N ILE A 148 11.20 5.45 -0.44
CA ILE A 148 10.59 6.25 0.63
C ILE A 148 11.17 7.68 0.67
N GLU A 149 12.49 7.86 0.54
CA GLU A 149 13.12 9.18 0.53
C GLU A 149 12.59 10.08 -0.60
N ASN A 150 12.23 9.51 -1.75
CA ASN A 150 11.64 10.24 -2.88
C ASN A 150 10.24 10.84 -2.58
N VAL A 151 9.52 10.32 -1.59
CA VAL A 151 8.15 10.76 -1.28
C VAL A 151 8.03 11.51 0.06
N LEU A 152 9.10 11.59 0.87
CA LEU A 152 9.07 12.25 2.18
C LEU A 152 8.60 13.70 2.11
N ASP A 153 9.11 14.47 1.17
CA ASP A 153 8.78 15.90 1.06
C ASP A 153 7.30 16.11 0.72
N ALA A 154 6.72 15.25 -0.09
CA ALA A 154 5.30 15.31 -0.45
C ALA A 154 4.37 14.97 0.73
N HIS A 155 4.88 14.24 1.73
CA HIS A 155 4.09 13.85 2.91
C HIS A 155 4.17 14.85 4.06
N LYS A 156 4.99 15.91 3.98
CA LYS A 156 5.08 16.91 5.04
C LYS A 156 3.72 17.58 5.29
N GLY A 157 3.18 17.40 6.49
CA GLY A 157 1.84 17.86 6.88
C GLY A 157 0.68 17.03 6.33
N HIS A 158 0.94 15.92 5.66
CA HIS A 158 -0.08 14.99 5.21
C HIS A 158 -0.61 14.14 6.37
N ALA A 159 -1.89 13.76 6.35
CA ALA A 159 -2.50 12.96 7.41
C ALA A 159 -1.80 11.60 7.65
N LEU A 160 -1.11 11.07 6.65
CA LEU A 160 -0.40 9.79 6.70
C LEU A 160 1.14 9.96 6.83
N GLU A 161 1.65 11.16 7.13
CA GLU A 161 3.08 11.44 7.29
C GLU A 161 3.76 10.49 8.28
N GLY A 162 3.12 10.20 9.42
CA GLY A 162 3.68 9.34 10.46
C GLY A 162 4.00 7.94 9.96
N TYR A 163 3.13 7.34 9.15
CA TYR A 163 3.37 5.99 8.58
C TYR A 163 4.50 5.98 7.54
N VAL A 164 4.69 7.09 6.81
CA VAL A 164 5.82 7.21 5.87
C VAL A 164 7.13 7.38 6.62
N LEU A 165 7.13 8.13 7.71
CA LEU A 165 8.29 8.25 8.61
C LEU A 165 8.65 6.91 9.26
N GLY A 166 7.67 6.09 9.64
CA GLY A 166 7.91 4.75 10.11
C GLY A 166 8.54 3.84 9.06
N CYS A 167 8.06 3.89 7.82
CA CYS A 167 8.71 3.21 6.70
C CYS A 167 10.14 3.73 6.48
N HIS A 168 10.39 5.03 6.60
CA HIS A 168 11.72 5.62 6.49
C HIS A 168 12.64 5.13 7.62
N ALA A 169 12.16 5.15 8.86
CA ALA A 169 12.90 4.62 10.00
C ALA A 169 13.31 3.15 9.78
N PHE A 170 12.36 2.33 9.33
CA PHE A 170 12.62 0.92 9.03
C PHE A 170 13.71 0.75 7.95
N THR A 171 13.68 1.55 6.85
CA THR A 171 14.73 1.44 5.82
C THR A 171 16.10 1.90 6.30
N LEU A 172 16.14 2.91 7.19
CA LEU A 172 17.38 3.40 7.78
C LEU A 172 17.98 2.34 8.70
N GLU A 173 17.16 1.68 9.49
CA GLU A 173 17.58 0.54 10.35
C GLU A 173 18.12 -0.60 9.50
N GLU A 174 17.39 -1.06 8.47
CA GLU A 174 17.80 -2.13 7.56
C GLU A 174 19.08 -1.79 6.75
N THR A 175 19.42 -0.51 6.63
CA THR A 175 20.64 -0.04 5.95
C THR A 175 21.75 0.40 6.90
N GLY A 176 21.56 0.24 8.23
CA GLY A 176 22.58 0.45 9.26
C GLY A 176 22.75 1.90 9.72
N ASP A 177 21.79 2.77 9.44
CA ASP A 177 21.80 4.18 9.87
C ASP A 177 20.90 4.36 11.11
N TYR A 178 21.32 3.72 12.22
CA TYR A 178 20.50 3.54 13.42
C TYR A 178 20.10 4.85 14.11
N ASP A 179 21.01 5.83 14.21
CA ASP A 179 20.71 7.12 14.84
C ASP A 179 19.60 7.88 14.05
N ALA A 180 19.68 7.84 12.73
CA ALA A 180 18.67 8.45 11.88
C ALA A 180 17.35 7.64 11.91
N ALA A 181 17.43 6.31 12.02
CA ALA A 181 16.28 5.43 12.15
C ALA A 181 15.48 5.74 13.43
N GLU A 182 16.16 5.84 14.58
CA GLU A 182 15.54 6.19 15.85
C GLU A 182 14.86 7.57 15.78
N ALA A 183 15.55 8.59 15.25
CA ALA A 183 14.99 9.93 15.15
C ALA A 183 13.75 9.99 14.25
N ALA A 184 13.78 9.32 13.09
CA ALA A 184 12.65 9.23 12.17
C ALA A 184 11.48 8.44 12.77
N GLY A 185 11.77 7.31 13.42
CA GLY A 185 10.78 6.44 14.05
C GLY A 185 10.06 7.13 15.22
N LEU A 186 10.79 7.79 16.12
CA LEU A 186 10.20 8.55 17.22
C LEU A 186 9.29 9.66 16.69
N ARG A 187 9.74 10.40 15.67
CA ARG A 187 8.92 11.42 15.04
C ARG A 187 7.67 10.82 14.37
N GLY A 188 7.81 9.68 13.68
CA GLY A 188 6.68 8.96 13.08
C GLY A 188 5.64 8.56 14.11
N LEU A 189 6.07 8.01 15.27
CA LEU A 189 5.19 7.59 16.35
C LEU A 189 4.46 8.75 17.05
N GLU A 190 5.02 9.96 17.07
CA GLU A 190 4.29 11.14 17.54
C GLU A 190 3.07 11.45 16.64
N LEU A 191 3.14 11.14 15.35
CA LEU A 191 2.11 11.43 14.35
C LEU A 191 1.17 10.23 14.12
N ALA A 192 1.69 9.01 14.23
CA ALA A 192 0.97 7.76 14.04
C ALA A 192 1.42 6.75 15.11
N GLY A 193 0.85 6.87 16.32
CA GLY A 193 1.25 6.06 17.48
C GLY A 193 0.94 4.57 17.38
N ASP A 194 0.22 4.16 16.35
CA ASP A 194 -0.15 2.77 16.02
C ASP A 194 0.69 2.19 14.85
N ASP A 195 1.70 2.93 14.35
CA ASP A 195 2.56 2.43 13.28
C ASP A 195 3.52 1.34 13.77
N ALA A 196 3.24 0.10 13.39
CA ALA A 196 4.05 -1.05 13.79
C ALA A 196 5.49 -1.01 13.22
N TRP A 197 5.71 -0.40 12.05
CA TRP A 197 7.05 -0.28 11.45
C TRP A 197 7.91 0.75 12.20
N GLY A 198 7.33 1.90 12.52
CA GLY A 198 8.01 2.90 13.36
C GLY A 198 8.36 2.35 14.74
N LEU A 199 7.42 1.60 15.35
CA LEU A 199 7.65 0.96 16.64
C LEU A 199 8.78 -0.09 16.57
N HIS A 200 8.81 -0.89 15.49
CA HIS A 200 9.86 -1.90 15.28
C HIS A 200 11.24 -1.25 15.15
N ALA A 201 11.35 -0.16 14.37
CA ALA A 201 12.62 0.49 14.08
C ALA A 201 13.25 1.22 15.30
N VAL A 202 12.45 1.50 16.37
CA VAL A 202 12.95 2.17 17.61
C VAL A 202 13.06 1.21 18.80
N ALA A 203 12.67 -0.07 18.64
CA ALA A 203 12.70 -1.08 19.70
C ALA A 203 14.06 -1.79 19.80
#